data_0af5f02ba609615c4b41a02ddacf1a98
#
_entry.id   0af5f02ba609615c4b41a02ddacf1a98
#
_cell.length_a   1.000
_cell.length_b   1.000
_cell.length_c   1.000
_cell.angle_alpha   90.00
_cell.angle_beta   90.00
_cell.angle_gamma   90.00
#
_symmetry.space_group_name_H-M   'P 1'
#
loop_
_entity.id
_entity.type
_entity.pdbx_description
1 polymer ?
#
loop_
_entity_poly.entity_id
_entity_poly.type
_entity_poly.pdbx_seq_one_letter_code
_entity_poly.pdbx_strand_id
1 'polypeptide(L)'
;MARMRYRTMQTAAAEIFYRETVPRVVKGQLPIVLLHGFPSSSHQYSGLMQRLGTEFHMVAPDYPGFGQTRDLSPPGSFVYSFESISRTIEEFIDKLGLERFVLYVFDFGAPVGFRIAARRPDLIAGIIVQNANAYEAGLSDAARHLVSIQKHDEVGVKELEGLLTLEGTKFQYFTGVADPEAISPDGYTMDQCYLDMPGRKAHLIDLLLDYKSNVDAYPGWQEWLRRALPPAQILWGRKDPLFLEAGARAYLVDLPHAEFHLFDTGHFALEECLDTIAPLVAGFVNRVSMSVAA
;
A
#
# COMPACT_ATOMS: atom_id res chain seq x y z
N MET A 1 10.13 21.73 9.25
CA MET A 1 9.06 20.73 9.13
C MET A 1 8.56 20.72 7.70
N ALA A 2 8.24 19.54 7.15
CA ALA A 2 7.61 19.42 5.85
C ALA A 2 6.25 20.15 5.81
N ARG A 3 5.95 20.79 4.67
CA ARG A 3 4.62 21.36 4.47
C ARG A 3 3.72 20.31 3.84
N MET A 4 2.87 19.69 4.65
CA MET A 4 1.81 18.80 4.16
C MET A 4 0.59 19.57 3.68
N ARG A 5 -0.03 19.10 2.60
CA ARG A 5 -1.31 19.55 2.09
C ARG A 5 -2.30 18.39 2.04
N TYR A 6 -3.54 18.71 2.28
CA TYR A 6 -4.67 17.80 2.26
C TYR A 6 -5.61 18.28 1.17
N ARG A 7 -5.81 17.46 0.15
CA ARG A 7 -6.50 17.87 -1.07
C ARG A 7 -7.47 16.81 -1.54
N THR A 8 -8.34 17.20 -2.43
CA THR A 8 -9.19 16.28 -3.18
C THR A 8 -8.98 16.45 -4.69
N MET A 9 -9.20 15.36 -5.43
CA MET A 9 -9.19 15.34 -6.89
C MET A 9 -10.32 14.48 -7.42
N GLN A 10 -11.12 15.01 -8.33
CA GLN A 10 -12.18 14.25 -8.98
C GLN A 10 -11.61 13.31 -10.04
N THR A 11 -12.01 12.03 -9.93
CA THR A 11 -11.92 11.03 -10.98
C THR A 11 -13.32 10.70 -11.50
N ALA A 12 -13.43 9.83 -12.48
CA ALA A 12 -14.74 9.40 -12.98
C ALA A 12 -15.58 8.69 -11.89
N ALA A 13 -14.94 7.96 -10.97
CA ALA A 13 -15.62 7.14 -9.96
C ALA A 13 -15.69 7.79 -8.58
N ALA A 14 -14.73 8.64 -8.21
CA ALA A 14 -14.59 9.14 -6.85
C ALA A 14 -13.96 10.53 -6.79
N GLU A 15 -14.23 11.24 -5.70
CA GLU A 15 -13.44 12.39 -5.26
C GLU A 15 -12.35 11.87 -4.33
N ILE A 16 -11.16 11.64 -4.91
CA ILE A 16 -10.01 11.08 -4.19
C ILE A 16 -9.43 12.11 -3.23
N PHE A 17 -9.46 11.80 -1.94
CA PHE A 17 -8.69 12.54 -0.96
C PHE A 17 -7.23 12.08 -1.02
N TYR A 18 -6.29 13.02 -0.87
CA TYR A 18 -4.87 12.68 -0.81
C TYR A 18 -4.07 13.63 0.05
N ARG A 19 -2.99 13.11 0.60
CA ARG A 19 -1.94 13.87 1.28
C ARG A 19 -0.80 14.14 0.31
N GLU A 20 -0.28 15.35 0.35
CA GLU A 20 0.82 15.76 -0.53
C GLU A 20 1.85 16.55 0.25
N THR A 21 3.13 16.27 0.04
CA THR A 21 4.22 17.12 0.51
C THR A 21 4.62 18.12 -0.55
N VAL A 22 5.04 19.32 -0.10
CA VAL A 22 5.55 20.37 -1.00
C VAL A 22 7.01 20.62 -0.62
N PRO A 23 7.96 19.88 -1.25
CA PRO A 23 9.37 20.03 -0.96
C PRO A 23 9.91 21.37 -1.46
N ARG A 24 11.10 21.73 -0.98
CA ARG A 24 11.93 22.69 -1.69
C ARG A 24 12.37 22.02 -2.99
N VAL A 25 12.05 22.61 -4.12
CA VAL A 25 12.32 22.02 -5.45
C VAL A 25 13.78 21.61 -5.57
N VAL A 26 14.05 20.32 -5.62
CA VAL A 26 15.34 19.77 -6.03
C VAL A 26 15.17 19.30 -7.47
N LYS A 27 15.86 19.94 -8.41
CA LYS A 27 15.77 19.59 -9.83
C LYS A 27 16.23 18.14 -10.03
N GLY A 28 15.42 17.34 -10.71
CA GLY A 28 15.73 15.94 -11.01
C GLY A 28 15.33 14.92 -9.93
N GLN A 29 14.68 15.36 -8.83
CA GLN A 29 14.15 14.45 -7.80
C GLN A 29 12.85 13.81 -8.29
N LEU A 30 12.78 12.48 -8.22
CA LEU A 30 11.56 11.74 -8.54
C LEU A 30 10.52 11.89 -7.43
N PRO A 31 9.23 12.06 -7.78
CA PRO A 31 8.16 11.97 -6.80
C PRO A 31 7.97 10.53 -6.30
N ILE A 32 7.34 10.38 -5.13
CA ILE A 32 7.00 9.09 -4.53
C ILE A 32 5.47 8.98 -4.44
N VAL A 33 4.90 7.96 -5.03
CA VAL A 33 3.49 7.60 -4.87
C VAL A 33 3.40 6.51 -3.81
N LEU A 34 2.66 6.79 -2.72
CA LEU A 34 2.53 5.97 -1.53
C LEU A 34 1.15 5.31 -1.52
N LEU A 35 1.08 4.01 -1.76
CA LEU A 35 -0.15 3.24 -1.84
C LEU A 35 -0.35 2.43 -0.56
N HIS A 36 -1.39 2.82 0.21
CA HIS A 36 -1.70 2.26 1.51
C HIS A 36 -2.34 0.86 1.43
N GLY A 37 -2.41 0.20 2.58
CA GLY A 37 -3.04 -1.08 2.74
C GLY A 37 -4.30 -1.06 3.60
N PHE A 38 -4.82 -2.26 3.85
CA PHE A 38 -5.96 -2.53 4.73
C PHE A 38 -5.49 -2.63 6.20
N PRO A 39 -6.24 -2.15 7.18
CA PRO A 39 -7.50 -1.40 7.04
C PRO A 39 -7.31 0.11 6.95
N SER A 40 -6.09 0.57 6.68
CA SER A 40 -5.66 1.96 6.82
C SER A 40 -6.01 2.84 5.61
N SER A 41 -5.42 4.01 5.57
CA SER A 41 -5.52 4.99 4.48
C SER A 41 -4.23 5.80 4.40
N SER A 42 -4.20 6.87 3.63
CA SER A 42 -2.99 7.71 3.47
C SER A 42 -2.40 8.22 4.78
N HIS A 43 -3.15 8.21 5.89
CA HIS A 43 -2.65 8.69 7.18
C HIS A 43 -1.50 7.82 7.72
N GLN A 44 -1.43 6.53 7.39
CA GLN A 44 -0.34 5.65 7.80
C GLN A 44 1.04 6.15 7.37
N TYR A 45 1.08 6.96 6.30
CA TYR A 45 2.32 7.56 5.81
C TYR A 45 2.64 8.92 6.42
N SER A 46 1.81 9.44 7.36
CA SER A 46 1.98 10.80 7.90
C SER A 46 3.35 11.00 8.54
N GLY A 47 3.84 10.02 9.31
CA GLY A 47 5.17 10.05 9.92
C GLY A 47 6.28 10.10 8.88
N LEU A 48 6.23 9.23 7.87
CA LEU A 48 7.21 9.20 6.79
C LEU A 48 7.19 10.51 5.98
N MET A 49 6.00 10.99 5.63
CA MET A 49 5.82 12.25 4.90
C MET A 49 6.30 13.47 5.70
N GLN A 50 6.13 13.49 7.01
CA GLN A 50 6.68 14.55 7.86
C GLN A 50 8.21 14.52 7.91
N ARG A 51 8.79 13.33 7.94
CA ARG A 51 10.24 13.13 8.02
C ARG A 51 10.93 13.50 6.71
N LEU A 52 10.40 13.08 5.58
CA LEU A 52 11.04 13.20 4.26
C LEU A 52 10.46 14.30 3.37
N GLY A 53 9.32 14.89 3.70
CA GLY A 53 8.59 15.81 2.82
C GLY A 53 9.21 17.19 2.60
N THR A 54 10.35 17.52 3.26
CA THR A 54 11.15 18.68 2.90
C THR A 54 12.07 18.42 1.69
N GLU A 55 12.35 17.17 1.41
CA GLU A 55 13.27 16.72 0.37
C GLU A 55 12.50 16.14 -0.83
N PHE A 56 11.45 15.36 -0.58
CA PHE A 56 10.73 14.62 -1.62
C PHE A 56 9.29 15.11 -1.79
N HIS A 57 8.86 15.17 -3.06
CA HIS A 57 7.45 15.26 -3.40
C HIS A 57 6.81 13.88 -3.21
N MET A 58 5.93 13.76 -2.21
CA MET A 58 5.23 12.53 -1.89
C MET A 58 3.74 12.74 -2.01
N VAL A 59 3.06 11.77 -2.59
CA VAL A 59 1.60 11.75 -2.79
C VAL A 59 1.04 10.44 -2.26
N ALA A 60 0.09 10.52 -1.35
CA ALA A 60 -0.59 9.38 -0.74
C ALA A 60 -2.11 9.53 -0.91
N PRO A 61 -2.75 8.88 -1.89
CA PRO A 61 -4.20 8.87 -2.05
C PRO A 61 -4.89 7.91 -1.06
N ASP A 62 -6.14 8.23 -0.68
CA ASP A 62 -7.07 7.26 -0.11
C ASP A 62 -7.85 6.61 -1.25
N TYR A 63 -7.99 5.28 -1.24
CA TYR A 63 -8.75 4.59 -2.29
C TYR A 63 -10.26 4.78 -2.14
N PRO A 64 -11.07 4.57 -3.21
CA PRO A 64 -12.50 4.36 -3.07
C PRO A 64 -12.80 3.32 -2.00
N GLY A 65 -13.71 3.63 -1.08
CA GLY A 65 -14.00 2.78 0.07
C GLY A 65 -13.09 2.96 1.29
N PHE A 66 -12.08 3.82 1.24
CA PHE A 66 -11.12 4.07 2.34
C PHE A 66 -11.03 5.53 2.74
N GLY A 67 -10.60 5.77 3.97
CA GLY A 67 -10.26 7.10 4.47
C GLY A 67 -11.31 8.16 4.20
N GLN A 68 -10.89 9.30 3.66
CA GLN A 68 -11.72 10.45 3.36
C GLN A 68 -12.18 10.55 1.89
N THR A 69 -11.83 9.58 1.05
CA THR A 69 -12.30 9.50 -0.34
C THR A 69 -13.81 9.27 -0.35
N ARG A 70 -14.50 9.99 -1.24
CA ARG A 70 -15.95 9.94 -1.43
C ARG A 70 -16.29 9.36 -2.81
N ASP A 71 -17.15 8.38 -2.84
CA ASP A 71 -17.65 7.82 -4.08
C ASP A 71 -18.56 8.84 -4.79
N LEU A 72 -18.38 9.01 -6.08
CA LEU A 72 -19.22 9.86 -6.94
C LEU A 72 -20.17 9.04 -7.80
N SER A 73 -19.93 7.74 -7.87
CA SER A 73 -20.79 6.82 -8.60
C SER A 73 -22.15 6.67 -7.90
N PRO A 74 -23.23 6.45 -8.65
CA PRO A 74 -24.53 6.11 -8.05
C PRO A 74 -24.39 4.93 -7.08
N PRO A 75 -25.16 4.90 -5.99
CA PRO A 75 -25.11 3.79 -5.04
C PRO A 75 -25.20 2.42 -5.73
N GLY A 76 -24.25 1.53 -5.44
CA GLY A 76 -24.18 0.18 -6.00
C GLY A 76 -23.65 0.07 -7.45
N SER A 77 -23.24 1.17 -8.07
CA SER A 77 -22.68 1.13 -9.44
C SER A 77 -21.15 0.98 -9.47
N PHE A 78 -20.45 1.34 -8.41
CA PHE A 78 -19.00 1.08 -8.31
C PHE A 78 -18.78 -0.34 -7.79
N VAL A 79 -18.02 -1.13 -8.56
CA VAL A 79 -17.62 -2.48 -8.16
C VAL A 79 -16.34 -2.39 -7.34
N TYR A 80 -16.43 -2.70 -6.05
CA TYR A 80 -15.25 -2.72 -5.17
C TYR A 80 -14.39 -3.95 -5.46
N SER A 81 -13.43 -3.77 -6.35
CA SER A 81 -12.41 -4.75 -6.73
C SER A 81 -11.04 -4.08 -6.85
N PHE A 82 -9.96 -4.85 -6.74
CA PHE A 82 -8.62 -4.32 -6.91
C PHE A 82 -8.39 -3.75 -8.32
N GLU A 83 -9.03 -4.33 -9.34
CA GLU A 83 -8.98 -3.80 -10.70
C GLU A 83 -9.63 -2.41 -10.78
N SER A 84 -10.86 -2.24 -10.26
CA SER A 84 -11.57 -0.95 -10.29
C SER A 84 -10.83 0.13 -9.49
N ILE A 85 -10.31 -0.22 -8.32
CA ILE A 85 -9.49 0.69 -7.50
C ILE A 85 -8.21 1.08 -8.26
N SER A 86 -7.51 0.09 -8.86
CA SER A 86 -6.28 0.38 -9.59
C SER A 86 -6.50 1.31 -10.79
N ARG A 87 -7.64 1.19 -11.49
CA ARG A 87 -8.02 2.09 -12.58
C ARG A 87 -8.30 3.51 -12.09
N THR A 88 -9.01 3.63 -10.96
CA THR A 88 -9.30 4.94 -10.36
C THR A 88 -8.02 5.64 -9.89
N ILE A 89 -7.08 4.91 -9.31
CA ILE A 89 -5.79 5.46 -8.88
C ILE A 89 -4.89 5.78 -10.07
N GLU A 90 -4.95 5.00 -11.14
CA GLU A 90 -4.23 5.32 -12.40
C GLU A 90 -4.73 6.64 -13.00
N GLU A 91 -6.07 6.84 -13.08
CA GLU A 91 -6.66 8.12 -13.50
C GLU A 91 -6.25 9.28 -12.59
N PHE A 92 -6.19 9.05 -11.28
CA PHE A 92 -5.71 10.05 -10.32
C PHE A 92 -4.25 10.45 -10.60
N ILE A 93 -3.36 9.49 -10.85
CA ILE A 93 -1.94 9.71 -11.18
C ILE A 93 -1.82 10.53 -12.48
N ASP A 94 -2.58 10.17 -13.52
CA ASP A 94 -2.60 10.90 -14.78
C ASP A 94 -3.05 12.37 -14.60
N LYS A 95 -4.08 12.60 -13.77
CA LYS A 95 -4.58 13.97 -13.47
C LYS A 95 -3.59 14.80 -12.66
N LEU A 96 -2.73 14.17 -11.86
CA LEU A 96 -1.63 14.85 -11.18
C LEU A 96 -0.49 15.21 -12.12
N GLY A 97 -0.46 14.66 -13.34
CA GLY A 97 0.61 14.87 -14.31
C GLY A 97 1.93 14.20 -13.89
N LEU A 98 1.87 13.09 -13.16
CA LEU A 98 3.07 12.35 -12.76
C LEU A 98 3.49 11.42 -13.90
N GLU A 99 4.57 11.78 -14.60
CA GLU A 99 5.09 11.04 -15.76
C GLU A 99 6.01 9.88 -15.35
N ARG A 100 6.71 10.02 -14.23
CA ARG A 100 7.61 8.98 -13.70
C ARG A 100 7.83 9.17 -12.20
N PHE A 101 7.75 8.08 -11.43
CA PHE A 101 7.83 8.14 -9.96
C PHE A 101 8.39 6.84 -9.36
N VAL A 102 8.79 6.92 -8.08
CA VAL A 102 9.04 5.74 -7.25
C VAL A 102 7.70 5.32 -6.65
N LEU A 103 7.33 4.06 -6.86
CA LEU A 103 6.12 3.46 -6.34
C LEU A 103 6.40 2.80 -4.99
N TYR A 104 5.79 3.28 -3.93
CA TYR A 104 5.81 2.64 -2.61
C TYR A 104 4.50 1.89 -2.39
N VAL A 105 4.58 0.59 -2.15
CA VAL A 105 3.41 -0.26 -1.90
C VAL A 105 3.48 -0.91 -0.52
N PHE A 106 2.35 -0.90 0.17
CA PHE A 106 2.12 -1.60 1.42
C PHE A 106 0.82 -2.39 1.34
N ASP A 107 0.83 -3.67 1.72
CA ASP A 107 -0.35 -4.55 1.80
C ASP A 107 -1.25 -4.46 0.53
N PHE A 108 -2.49 -3.95 0.60
CA PHE A 108 -3.38 -3.73 -0.56
C PHE A 108 -2.80 -2.73 -1.57
N GLY A 109 -1.80 -1.96 -1.18
CA GLY A 109 -1.06 -1.14 -2.13
C GLY A 109 -0.35 -1.94 -3.21
N ALA A 110 0.09 -3.19 -2.93
CA ALA A 110 0.71 -4.05 -3.93
C ALA A 110 -0.27 -4.44 -5.06
N PRO A 111 -1.45 -5.01 -4.79
CA PRO A 111 -2.41 -5.31 -5.85
C PRO A 111 -2.85 -4.09 -6.66
N VAL A 112 -2.96 -2.93 -6.04
CA VAL A 112 -3.27 -1.68 -6.77
C VAL A 112 -2.07 -1.25 -7.61
N GLY A 113 -0.90 -1.13 -7.00
CA GLY A 113 0.32 -0.61 -7.63
C GLY A 113 0.86 -1.52 -8.72
N PHE A 114 0.87 -2.84 -8.50
CA PHE A 114 1.40 -3.78 -9.50
C PHE A 114 0.47 -3.95 -10.71
N ARG A 115 -0.85 -3.77 -10.55
CA ARG A 115 -1.75 -3.68 -11.70
C ARG A 115 -1.43 -2.43 -12.56
N ILE A 116 -1.19 -1.28 -11.93
CA ILE A 116 -0.76 -0.06 -12.63
C ILE A 116 0.59 -0.29 -13.30
N ALA A 117 1.57 -0.81 -12.57
CA ALA A 117 2.92 -1.05 -13.08
C ALA A 117 2.95 -2.02 -14.28
N ALA A 118 2.13 -3.06 -14.25
CA ALA A 118 2.03 -4.01 -15.36
C ALA A 118 1.39 -3.38 -16.61
N ARG A 119 0.44 -2.44 -16.45
CA ARG A 119 -0.18 -1.71 -17.57
C ARG A 119 0.67 -0.54 -18.06
N ARG A 120 1.34 0.14 -17.15
CA ARG A 120 2.08 1.39 -17.40
C ARG A 120 3.50 1.30 -16.80
N PRO A 121 4.34 0.39 -17.31
CA PRO A 121 5.70 0.20 -16.80
C PRO A 121 6.57 1.44 -16.96
N ASP A 122 6.27 2.32 -17.91
CA ASP A 122 6.92 3.60 -18.18
C ASP A 122 6.85 4.58 -17.01
N LEU A 123 5.78 4.52 -16.20
CA LEU A 123 5.62 5.37 -15.02
C LEU A 123 6.55 4.99 -13.86
N ILE A 124 7.04 3.74 -13.82
CA ILE A 124 7.74 3.20 -12.65
C ILE A 124 9.25 3.39 -12.79
N ALA A 125 9.80 4.30 -12.02
CA ALA A 125 11.25 4.52 -11.94
C ALA A 125 11.95 3.56 -10.96
N GLY A 126 11.23 3.10 -9.95
CA GLY A 126 11.67 2.16 -8.93
C GLY A 126 10.52 1.77 -8.03
N ILE A 127 10.68 0.70 -7.26
CA ILE A 127 9.66 0.21 -6.32
C ILE A 127 10.21 0.09 -4.91
N ILE A 128 9.37 0.44 -3.93
CA ILE A 128 9.58 0.16 -2.51
C ILE A 128 8.44 -0.74 -2.07
N VAL A 129 8.76 -1.92 -1.57
CA VAL A 129 7.79 -2.95 -1.17
C VAL A 129 7.90 -3.13 0.34
N GLN A 130 6.87 -2.74 1.06
CA GLN A 130 6.79 -2.95 2.51
C GLN A 130 5.65 -3.90 2.83
N ASN A 131 5.93 -5.08 3.40
CA ASN A 131 4.93 -6.07 3.81
C ASN A 131 3.77 -6.19 2.78
N ALA A 132 4.13 -6.32 1.51
CA ALA A 132 3.24 -6.29 0.36
C ALA A 132 3.52 -7.48 -0.55
N ASN A 133 2.56 -8.39 -0.68
CA ASN A 133 2.79 -9.71 -1.24
C ASN A 133 2.51 -9.80 -2.75
N ALA A 134 3.35 -10.52 -3.48
CA ALA A 134 3.18 -10.86 -4.90
C ALA A 134 3.55 -12.32 -5.20
N TYR A 135 3.68 -13.15 -4.17
CA TYR A 135 4.13 -14.54 -4.27
C TYR A 135 3.32 -15.43 -3.33
N GLU A 136 2.92 -16.61 -3.80
CA GLU A 136 2.20 -17.56 -2.95
C GLU A 136 3.00 -17.99 -1.71
N ALA A 137 4.34 -18.02 -1.82
CA ALA A 137 5.22 -18.33 -0.69
C ALA A 137 5.08 -17.36 0.49
N GLY A 138 4.59 -16.14 0.21
CA GLY A 138 4.39 -15.11 1.23
C GLY A 138 3.06 -15.21 1.97
N LEU A 139 2.11 -16.00 1.50
CA LEU A 139 0.83 -16.17 2.18
C LEU A 139 0.98 -17.16 3.35
N SER A 140 0.61 -16.74 4.57
CA SER A 140 0.47 -17.65 5.70
C SER A 140 -0.74 -18.59 5.49
N ASP A 141 -0.84 -19.65 6.29
CA ASP A 141 -2.02 -20.54 6.22
C ASP A 141 -3.31 -19.78 6.53
N ALA A 142 -3.27 -18.83 7.47
CA ALA A 142 -4.39 -17.96 7.78
C ALA A 142 -4.76 -17.08 6.58
N ALA A 143 -3.78 -16.45 5.92
CA ALA A 143 -4.04 -15.65 4.73
C ALA A 143 -4.58 -16.49 3.56
N ARG A 144 -4.05 -17.72 3.34
CA ARG A 144 -4.58 -18.64 2.32
C ARG A 144 -6.02 -19.02 2.59
N HIS A 145 -6.36 -19.29 3.86
CA HIS A 145 -7.73 -19.56 4.27
C HIS A 145 -8.65 -18.38 3.94
N LEU A 146 -8.31 -17.16 4.38
CA LEU A 146 -9.09 -15.95 4.11
C LEU A 146 -9.30 -15.72 2.61
N VAL A 147 -8.26 -15.92 1.79
CA VAL A 147 -8.32 -15.79 0.31
C VAL A 147 -9.24 -16.85 -0.32
N SER A 148 -9.42 -18.01 0.32
CA SER A 148 -10.26 -19.10 -0.21
C SER A 148 -11.77 -18.88 0.03
N ILE A 149 -12.14 -17.96 0.92
CA ILE A 149 -13.53 -17.67 1.28
C ILE A 149 -14.31 -17.16 0.08
N GLN A 150 -15.51 -17.69 -0.11
CA GLN A 150 -16.42 -17.33 -1.19
C GLN A 150 -17.66 -16.60 -0.65
N LYS A 151 -18.28 -15.76 -1.47
CA LYS A 151 -19.45 -14.94 -1.08
C LYS A 151 -20.63 -15.75 -0.52
N HIS A 152 -20.78 -17.01 -0.89
CA HIS A 152 -21.84 -17.89 -0.41
C HIS A 152 -21.46 -18.67 0.87
N ASP A 153 -20.23 -18.54 1.34
CA ASP A 153 -19.78 -19.13 2.61
C ASP A 153 -20.10 -18.15 3.76
N GLU A 154 -21.27 -18.33 4.37
CA GLU A 154 -21.72 -17.45 5.46
C GLU A 154 -20.78 -17.48 6.68
N VAL A 155 -20.13 -18.62 6.94
CA VAL A 155 -19.19 -18.75 8.08
C VAL A 155 -17.89 -17.98 7.75
N GLY A 156 -17.34 -18.22 6.57
CA GLY A 156 -16.13 -17.52 6.12
C GLY A 156 -16.35 -16.01 6.01
N VAL A 157 -17.51 -15.55 5.52
CA VAL A 157 -17.83 -14.10 5.47
C VAL A 157 -17.82 -13.49 6.87
N LYS A 158 -18.32 -14.20 7.89
CA LYS A 158 -18.22 -13.74 9.29
C LYS A 158 -16.79 -13.66 9.80
N GLU A 159 -15.90 -14.54 9.35
CA GLU A 159 -14.47 -14.44 9.65
C GLU A 159 -13.86 -13.18 9.03
N LEU A 160 -14.21 -12.86 7.76
CA LEU A 160 -13.80 -11.59 7.13
C LEU A 160 -14.36 -10.37 7.88
N GLU A 161 -15.62 -10.42 8.36
CA GLU A 161 -16.20 -9.37 9.19
C GLU A 161 -15.40 -9.16 10.49
N GLY A 162 -14.81 -10.21 11.04
CA GLY A 162 -13.93 -10.15 12.21
C GLY A 162 -12.71 -9.26 12.00
N LEU A 163 -12.16 -9.20 10.77
CA LEU A 163 -11.05 -8.31 10.42
C LEU A 163 -11.46 -6.83 10.44
N LEU A 164 -12.76 -6.52 10.32
CA LEU A 164 -13.32 -5.17 10.30
C LEU A 164 -13.74 -4.67 11.69
N THR A 165 -13.38 -5.40 12.74
CA THR A 165 -13.59 -5.01 14.14
C THR A 165 -12.35 -4.31 14.70
N LEU A 166 -12.52 -3.62 15.83
CA LEU A 166 -11.38 -3.01 16.52
C LEU A 166 -10.32 -4.05 16.92
N GLU A 167 -10.75 -5.25 17.31
CA GLU A 167 -9.85 -6.36 17.62
C GLU A 167 -9.08 -6.81 16.38
N GLY A 168 -9.77 -6.93 15.23
CA GLY A 168 -9.13 -7.26 13.96
C GLY A 168 -8.14 -6.19 13.50
N THR A 169 -8.49 -4.92 13.66
CA THR A 169 -7.57 -3.80 13.40
C THR A 169 -6.35 -3.87 14.31
N LYS A 170 -6.55 -4.01 15.64
CA LYS A 170 -5.46 -4.13 16.60
C LYS A 170 -4.58 -5.35 16.37
N PHE A 171 -5.16 -6.48 15.95
CA PHE A 171 -4.38 -7.67 15.61
C PHE A 171 -3.30 -7.36 14.57
N GLN A 172 -3.62 -6.58 13.54
CA GLN A 172 -2.66 -6.21 12.50
C GLN A 172 -1.58 -5.22 13.00
N TYR A 173 -1.93 -4.32 13.93
CA TYR A 173 -0.99 -3.34 14.49
C TYR A 173 -0.04 -3.93 15.52
N PHE A 174 -0.51 -4.89 16.33
CA PHE A 174 0.23 -5.36 17.51
C PHE A 174 0.90 -6.71 17.33
N THR A 175 0.44 -7.56 16.40
CA THR A 175 1.03 -8.89 16.23
C THR A 175 2.44 -8.78 15.66
N GLY A 176 3.40 -9.34 16.36
CA GLY A 176 4.81 -9.34 15.97
C GLY A 176 5.61 -8.09 16.37
N VAL A 177 4.96 -7.10 16.95
CA VAL A 177 5.61 -5.88 17.45
C VAL A 177 6.52 -6.19 18.64
N ALA A 178 7.68 -5.57 18.72
CA ALA A 178 8.64 -5.76 19.80
C ALA A 178 8.27 -4.94 21.04
N ASP A 179 7.79 -3.71 20.85
CA ASP A 179 7.35 -2.81 21.90
C ASP A 179 5.91 -2.33 21.66
N PRO A 180 4.91 -3.03 22.19
CA PRO A 180 3.50 -2.63 22.04
C PRO A 180 3.17 -1.25 22.62
N GLU A 181 3.94 -0.76 23.59
CA GLU A 181 3.71 0.56 24.21
C GLU A 181 4.17 1.71 23.29
N ALA A 182 5.02 1.42 22.30
CA ALA A 182 5.45 2.39 21.29
C ALA A 182 4.40 2.61 20.18
N ILE A 183 3.39 1.73 20.05
CA ILE A 183 2.36 1.86 19.01
C ILE A 183 1.34 2.92 19.40
N SER A 184 1.28 4.01 18.59
CA SER A 184 0.30 5.07 18.82
C SER A 184 -1.14 4.56 18.67
N PRO A 185 -2.02 4.89 19.63
CA PRO A 185 -3.45 4.56 19.50
C PRO A 185 -4.14 5.35 18.37
N ASP A 186 -3.56 6.43 17.90
CA ASP A 186 -4.18 7.31 16.91
C ASP A 186 -4.36 6.57 15.57
N GLY A 187 -3.38 5.74 15.15
CA GLY A 187 -3.41 4.98 13.91
C GLY A 187 -4.61 4.03 13.85
N TYR A 188 -4.63 3.03 14.72
CA TYR A 188 -5.70 2.01 14.71
C TYR A 188 -7.07 2.56 15.10
N THR A 189 -7.12 3.65 15.90
CA THR A 189 -8.39 4.32 16.23
C THR A 189 -8.96 5.04 15.04
N MET A 190 -8.11 5.73 14.26
CA MET A 190 -8.54 6.41 13.03
C MET A 190 -9.00 5.39 11.98
N ASP A 191 -8.28 4.29 11.82
CA ASP A 191 -8.68 3.20 10.92
C ASP A 191 -10.06 2.67 11.29
N GLN A 192 -10.28 2.37 12.58
CA GLN A 192 -11.57 1.88 13.04
C GLN A 192 -12.69 2.91 12.83
N CYS A 193 -12.42 4.21 13.05
CA CYS A 193 -13.40 5.25 12.77
C CYS A 193 -13.81 5.26 11.29
N TYR A 194 -12.88 5.04 10.36
CA TYR A 194 -13.20 4.93 8.93
C TYR A 194 -13.94 3.64 8.58
N LEU A 195 -13.57 2.51 9.18
CA LEU A 195 -14.27 1.23 8.99
C LEU A 195 -15.73 1.30 9.45
N ASP A 196 -15.99 2.04 10.53
CA ASP A 196 -17.35 2.17 11.11
C ASP A 196 -18.24 3.19 10.38
N MET A 197 -17.73 3.88 9.36
CA MET A 197 -18.55 4.74 8.53
C MET A 197 -19.63 3.95 7.78
N PRO A 198 -20.86 4.50 7.60
CA PRO A 198 -21.93 3.80 6.93
C PRO A 198 -21.54 3.23 5.56
N GLY A 199 -21.82 1.94 5.35
CA GLY A 199 -21.54 1.22 4.10
C GLY A 199 -20.10 0.73 3.90
N ARG A 200 -19.14 1.23 4.66
CA ARG A 200 -17.71 0.89 4.48
C ARG A 200 -17.43 -0.60 4.62
N LYS A 201 -17.92 -1.23 5.68
CA LYS A 201 -17.69 -2.65 5.92
C LYS A 201 -18.16 -3.53 4.77
N ALA A 202 -19.32 -3.22 4.18
CA ALA A 202 -19.83 -3.98 3.03
C ALA A 202 -18.89 -3.86 1.82
N HIS A 203 -18.39 -2.65 1.51
CA HIS A 203 -17.43 -2.42 0.43
C HIS A 203 -16.11 -3.18 0.65
N LEU A 204 -15.64 -3.22 1.91
CA LEU A 204 -14.41 -3.92 2.25
C LEU A 204 -14.55 -5.44 2.25
N ILE A 205 -15.72 -5.97 2.61
CA ILE A 205 -16.03 -7.40 2.43
C ILE A 205 -15.97 -7.77 0.94
N ASP A 206 -16.59 -6.97 0.05
CA ASP A 206 -16.50 -7.23 -1.39
C ASP A 206 -15.02 -7.24 -1.86
N LEU A 207 -14.20 -6.32 -1.35
CA LEU A 207 -12.77 -6.24 -1.70
C LEU A 207 -11.94 -7.40 -1.11
N LEU A 208 -12.22 -7.81 0.12
CA LEU A 208 -11.58 -8.99 0.74
C LEU A 208 -11.93 -10.27 -0.04
N LEU A 209 -13.18 -10.41 -0.49
CA LEU A 209 -13.61 -11.52 -1.35
C LEU A 209 -12.95 -11.48 -2.74
N ASP A 210 -12.62 -10.30 -3.26
CA ASP A 210 -11.88 -10.13 -4.51
C ASP A 210 -10.37 -10.45 -4.37
N TYR A 211 -9.86 -10.69 -3.14
CA TYR A 211 -8.41 -10.87 -2.95
C TYR A 211 -7.84 -12.04 -3.77
N LYS A 212 -8.64 -13.07 -4.03
CA LYS A 212 -8.22 -14.18 -4.91
C LYS A 212 -7.78 -13.69 -6.30
N SER A 213 -8.39 -12.62 -6.82
CA SER A 213 -7.99 -12.02 -8.11
C SER A 213 -6.53 -11.53 -8.11
N ASN A 214 -5.99 -11.21 -6.93
CA ASN A 214 -4.58 -10.82 -6.76
C ASN A 214 -3.66 -12.03 -6.87
N VAL A 215 -4.02 -13.13 -6.21
CA VAL A 215 -3.24 -14.38 -6.28
C VAL A 215 -3.21 -14.88 -7.72
N ASP A 216 -4.34 -14.81 -8.43
CA ASP A 216 -4.43 -15.16 -9.84
C ASP A 216 -3.58 -14.23 -10.75
N ALA A 217 -3.34 -12.98 -10.32
CA ALA A 217 -2.52 -12.01 -11.04
C ALA A 217 -1.01 -12.09 -10.72
N TYR A 218 -0.58 -12.79 -9.66
CA TYR A 218 0.83 -12.90 -9.27
C TYR A 218 1.76 -13.30 -10.42
N PRO A 219 1.46 -14.31 -11.25
CA PRO A 219 2.35 -14.69 -12.36
C PRO A 219 2.63 -13.53 -13.32
N GLY A 220 1.61 -12.72 -13.61
CA GLY A 220 1.76 -11.53 -14.48
C GLY A 220 2.60 -10.43 -13.84
N TRP A 221 2.46 -10.19 -12.53
CA TRP A 221 3.30 -9.22 -11.81
C TRP A 221 4.74 -9.69 -11.74
N GLN A 222 4.98 -10.97 -11.46
CA GLN A 222 6.32 -11.56 -11.45
C GLN A 222 6.97 -11.51 -12.84
N GLU A 223 6.20 -11.73 -13.91
CA GLU A 223 6.70 -11.56 -15.28
C GLU A 223 7.11 -10.09 -15.53
N TRP A 224 6.29 -9.12 -15.10
CA TRP A 224 6.64 -7.71 -15.20
C TRP A 224 7.93 -7.42 -14.41
N LEU A 225 8.08 -7.88 -13.17
CA LEU A 225 9.29 -7.69 -12.36
C LEU A 225 10.54 -8.22 -13.07
N ARG A 226 10.49 -9.43 -13.62
CA ARG A 226 11.61 -10.05 -14.36
C ARG A 226 11.97 -9.31 -15.64
N ARG A 227 10.98 -8.76 -16.34
CA ARG A 227 11.20 -8.07 -17.63
C ARG A 227 11.65 -6.64 -17.46
N ALA A 228 11.05 -5.92 -16.52
CA ALA A 228 11.32 -4.50 -16.29
C ALA A 228 12.57 -4.29 -15.41
N LEU A 229 12.87 -5.25 -14.51
CA LEU A 229 13.96 -5.19 -13.53
C LEU A 229 14.07 -3.81 -12.87
N PRO A 230 12.95 -3.25 -12.34
CA PRO A 230 13.00 -1.94 -11.74
C PRO A 230 13.97 -1.94 -10.56
N PRO A 231 14.71 -0.84 -10.31
CA PRO A 231 15.34 -0.64 -9.02
C PRO A 231 14.34 -0.92 -7.90
N ALA A 232 14.71 -1.73 -6.91
CA ALA A 232 13.78 -2.19 -5.90
C ALA A 232 14.38 -2.14 -4.49
N GLN A 233 13.56 -1.80 -3.52
CA GLN A 233 13.86 -1.87 -2.09
C GLN A 233 12.74 -2.64 -1.39
N ILE A 234 13.10 -3.72 -0.69
CA ILE A 234 12.19 -4.58 0.06
C ILE A 234 12.39 -4.28 1.55
N LEU A 235 11.33 -3.80 2.19
CA LEU A 235 11.27 -3.45 3.61
C LEU A 235 10.24 -4.37 4.27
N TRP A 236 10.64 -5.21 5.24
CA TRP A 236 9.70 -6.22 5.72
C TRP A 236 9.79 -6.46 7.22
N GLY A 237 8.67 -6.36 7.92
CA GLY A 237 8.50 -6.84 9.28
C GLY A 237 8.43 -8.36 9.27
N ARG A 238 9.47 -9.05 9.78
CA ARG A 238 9.61 -10.52 9.69
C ARG A 238 8.59 -11.30 10.48
N LYS A 239 7.93 -10.64 11.43
CA LYS A 239 6.91 -11.24 12.31
C LYS A 239 5.48 -10.98 11.83
N ASP A 240 5.31 -10.55 10.58
CA ASP A 240 4.00 -10.37 9.96
C ASP A 240 3.20 -11.68 9.99
N PRO A 241 2.01 -11.71 10.61
CA PRO A 241 1.22 -12.94 10.74
C PRO A 241 0.52 -13.34 9.44
N LEU A 242 0.36 -12.42 8.48
CA LEU A 242 -0.35 -12.63 7.23
C LEU A 242 0.60 -12.82 6.06
N PHE A 243 1.61 -11.94 5.92
CA PHE A 243 2.58 -11.96 4.85
C PHE A 243 3.96 -12.35 5.36
N LEU A 244 4.30 -13.62 5.19
CA LEU A 244 5.51 -14.24 5.72
C LEU A 244 6.79 -13.68 5.07
N GLU A 245 7.91 -13.72 5.80
CA GLU A 245 9.25 -13.39 5.31
C GLU A 245 9.60 -14.14 3.99
N ALA A 246 9.05 -15.34 3.78
CA ALA A 246 9.24 -16.09 2.55
C ALA A 246 8.76 -15.33 1.30
N GLY A 247 7.70 -14.51 1.42
CA GLY A 247 7.24 -13.63 0.36
C GLY A 247 8.24 -12.51 0.05
N ALA A 248 8.81 -11.89 1.08
CA ALA A 248 9.88 -10.90 0.91
C ALA A 248 11.08 -11.48 0.18
N ARG A 249 11.52 -12.68 0.57
CA ARG A 249 12.65 -13.39 -0.07
C ARG A 249 12.36 -13.81 -1.50
N ALA A 250 11.11 -14.10 -1.82
CA ALA A 250 10.71 -14.48 -3.18
C ALA A 250 10.94 -13.35 -4.20
N TYR A 251 10.83 -12.08 -3.77
CA TYR A 251 11.18 -10.96 -4.65
C TYR A 251 12.62 -11.01 -5.14
N LEU A 252 13.55 -11.53 -4.35
CA LEU A 252 14.98 -11.59 -4.72
C LEU A 252 15.25 -12.58 -5.86
N VAL A 253 14.35 -13.51 -6.13
CA VAL A 253 14.44 -14.42 -7.28
C VAL A 253 14.25 -13.65 -8.60
N ASP A 254 13.28 -12.74 -8.62
CA ASP A 254 12.96 -11.94 -9.81
C ASP A 254 13.73 -10.62 -9.86
N LEU A 255 14.19 -10.11 -8.69
CA LEU A 255 14.91 -8.85 -8.52
C LEU A 255 16.21 -9.09 -7.70
N PRO A 256 17.23 -9.75 -8.27
CA PRO A 256 18.43 -10.16 -7.52
C PRO A 256 19.28 -8.98 -7.01
N HIS A 257 19.06 -7.78 -7.52
CA HIS A 257 19.74 -6.55 -7.10
C HIS A 257 18.91 -5.66 -6.16
N ALA A 258 17.75 -6.16 -5.69
CA ALA A 258 16.93 -5.41 -4.75
C ALA A 258 17.65 -5.21 -3.41
N GLU A 259 17.52 -4.01 -2.85
CA GLU A 259 17.92 -3.75 -1.47
C GLU A 259 16.95 -4.50 -0.54
N PHE A 260 17.47 -5.25 0.41
CA PHE A 260 16.64 -6.14 1.24
C PHE A 260 16.87 -5.86 2.72
N HIS A 261 15.80 -5.47 3.42
CA HIS A 261 15.84 -5.09 4.82
C HIS A 261 14.73 -5.80 5.60
N LEU A 262 15.10 -6.55 6.63
CA LEU A 262 14.19 -7.19 7.57
C LEU A 262 14.23 -6.45 8.90
N PHE A 263 13.04 -6.20 9.45
CA PHE A 263 12.84 -5.58 10.75
C PHE A 263 12.22 -6.58 11.72
N ASP A 264 12.57 -6.48 12.99
CA ASP A 264 12.06 -7.36 14.05
C ASP A 264 10.69 -6.84 14.57
N THR A 265 9.76 -6.64 13.65
CA THR A 265 8.42 -6.11 13.89
C THR A 265 7.37 -6.87 13.07
N GLY A 266 6.09 -6.51 13.25
CA GLY A 266 4.95 -7.07 12.55
C GLY A 266 4.63 -6.40 11.22
N HIS A 267 3.32 -6.39 10.88
CA HIS A 267 2.82 -5.94 9.57
C HIS A 267 3.03 -4.45 9.33
N PHE A 268 2.64 -3.58 10.28
CA PHE A 268 2.76 -2.13 10.16
C PHE A 268 4.16 -1.63 10.55
N ALA A 269 5.19 -2.03 9.81
CA ALA A 269 6.59 -1.74 10.14
C ALA A 269 6.91 -0.24 10.31
N LEU A 270 6.17 0.67 9.67
CA LEU A 270 6.34 2.12 9.84
C LEU A 270 5.94 2.62 11.23
N GLU A 271 5.04 1.93 11.93
CA GLU A 271 4.62 2.35 13.27
C GLU A 271 5.76 2.23 14.31
N GLU A 272 6.59 1.19 14.18
CA GLU A 272 7.67 0.91 15.13
C GLU A 272 9.05 1.28 14.59
N CYS A 273 9.28 1.14 13.27
CA CYS A 273 10.60 1.23 12.65
C CYS A 273 10.82 2.48 11.79
N LEU A 274 9.97 3.53 11.93
CA LEU A 274 10.04 4.73 11.09
C LEU A 274 11.44 5.37 11.06
N ASP A 275 12.12 5.45 12.21
CA ASP A 275 13.44 6.09 12.32
C ASP A 275 14.51 5.35 11.54
N THR A 276 14.36 4.03 11.36
CA THR A 276 15.25 3.20 10.54
C THR A 276 14.81 3.20 9.07
N ILE A 277 13.51 3.12 8.81
CA ILE A 277 12.97 3.02 7.43
C ILE A 277 13.14 4.33 6.66
N ALA A 278 12.87 5.48 7.29
CA ALA A 278 12.90 6.76 6.58
C ALA A 278 14.25 7.06 5.90
N PRO A 279 15.42 6.91 6.54
CA PRO A 279 16.71 7.12 5.86
C PRO A 279 17.00 6.10 4.75
N LEU A 280 16.52 4.85 4.88
CA LEU A 280 16.65 3.85 3.82
C LEU A 280 15.85 4.25 2.58
N VAL A 281 14.60 4.68 2.77
CA VAL A 281 13.74 5.21 1.69
C VAL A 281 14.39 6.43 1.02
N ALA A 282 14.87 7.40 1.79
CA ALA A 282 15.54 8.58 1.26
C ALA A 282 16.76 8.23 0.41
N GLY A 283 17.63 7.35 0.93
CA GLY A 283 18.83 6.88 0.23
C GLY A 283 18.48 6.17 -1.09
N PHE A 284 17.47 5.30 -1.08
CA PHE A 284 17.01 4.59 -2.27
C PHE A 284 16.48 5.55 -3.34
N VAL A 285 15.56 6.46 -2.97
CA VAL A 285 14.97 7.41 -3.93
C VAL A 285 16.03 8.33 -4.52
N ASN A 286 17.03 8.76 -3.74
CA ASN A 286 18.15 9.56 -4.24
C ASN A 286 18.96 8.79 -5.31
N ARG A 287 19.29 7.52 -5.06
CA ARG A 287 20.03 6.69 -6.05
C ARG A 287 19.23 6.51 -7.33
N VAL A 288 17.94 6.18 -7.23
CA VAL A 288 17.06 6.02 -8.40
C VAL A 288 16.95 7.34 -9.18
N SER A 289 16.78 8.48 -8.49
CA SER A 289 16.70 9.80 -9.14
C SER A 289 17.95 10.15 -9.92
N MET A 290 19.14 9.87 -9.36
CA MET A 290 20.42 10.10 -10.04
C MET A 290 20.59 9.22 -11.27
N SER A 291 20.16 7.95 -11.21
CA SER A 291 20.27 7.02 -12.34
C SER A 291 19.36 7.37 -13.52
N VAL A 292 18.23 8.04 -13.26
CA VAL A 292 17.28 8.49 -14.29
C VAL A 292 17.72 9.82 -14.94
N ALA A 293 18.50 10.63 -14.21
CA ALA A 293 19.01 11.91 -14.70
C ALA A 293 20.30 11.80 -15.54
N ALA A 294 20.99 10.65 -15.48
CA ALA A 294 22.21 10.34 -16.21
C ALA A 294 21.93 9.75 -17.59
#